data_21be5724318e57f753a87e7805ada277
#
_entry.id   21be5724318e57f753a87e7805ada277
#
_cell.length_a   1.000
_cell.length_b   1.000
_cell.length_c   1.000
_cell.angle_alpha   90.00
_cell.angle_beta   90.00
_cell.angle_gamma   90.00
#
_symmetry.space_group_name_H-M   'P 1'
#
loop_
_entity.id
_entity.type
_entity.pdbx_description
1 polymer ?
#
loop_
_entity_poly.entity_id
_entity_poly.type
_entity_poly.pdbx_seq_one_letter_code
_entity_poly.pdbx_strand_id
1 'polypeptide(L)'
;MKKTILFLLSLLALVSSCERSPKEMFDRQKSGVVLILNKYYYKMNVPDGETFYFTGIDDDGSLENLTTDEREIRNNRQMLSGTGFFIDKEGTIMTNRHVAQPVIDKEAVKESYNNLVASIR
;
A
#
# COMPACT_ATOMS: atom_id res chain seq x y z
N MET A 1 0.36 -51.16 -33.76
CA MET A 1 1.64 -50.50 -33.48
C MET A 1 1.75 -49.09 -34.04
N LYS A 2 1.49 -48.81 -35.31
CA LYS A 2 1.60 -47.44 -35.87
C LYS A 2 0.64 -46.42 -35.21
N LYS A 3 -0.59 -46.81 -34.87
CA LYS A 3 -1.58 -45.91 -34.24
C LYS A 3 -1.21 -45.56 -32.78
N THR A 4 -0.62 -46.49 -32.04
CA THR A 4 -0.15 -46.27 -30.68
C THR A 4 1.07 -45.32 -30.61
N ILE A 5 1.96 -45.42 -31.60
CA ILE A 5 3.13 -44.51 -31.72
C ILE A 5 2.64 -43.10 -32.06
N LEU A 6 1.66 -42.94 -32.93
CA LEU A 6 1.09 -41.60 -33.25
C LEU A 6 0.40 -40.98 -32.04
N PHE A 7 -0.27 -41.75 -31.23
CA PHE A 7 -0.92 -41.29 -30.01
C PHE A 7 0.08 -40.88 -28.95
N LEU A 8 1.19 -41.65 -28.80
CA LEU A 8 2.29 -41.28 -27.90
C LEU A 8 3.01 -40.02 -28.34
N LEU A 9 3.22 -39.80 -29.65
CA LEU A 9 3.84 -38.58 -30.18
C LEU A 9 2.95 -37.35 -29.98
N SER A 10 1.62 -37.51 -30.13
CA SER A 10 0.69 -36.39 -29.86
C SER A 10 0.62 -36.03 -28.38
N LEU A 11 0.71 -37.04 -27.49
CA LEU A 11 0.77 -36.80 -26.04
C LEU A 11 2.07 -36.09 -25.61
N LEU A 12 3.19 -36.45 -26.25
CA LEU A 12 4.48 -35.79 -26.01
C LEU A 12 4.47 -34.32 -26.45
N ALA A 13 3.78 -33.98 -27.54
CA ALA A 13 3.64 -32.61 -28.02
C ALA A 13 2.78 -31.74 -27.08
N LEU A 14 1.84 -32.33 -26.33
CA LEU A 14 1.00 -31.61 -25.38
C LEU A 14 1.72 -31.26 -24.06
N VAL A 15 2.78 -32.01 -23.70
CA VAL A 15 3.61 -31.71 -22.50
C VAL A 15 4.73 -30.71 -22.78
N SER A 16 4.94 -30.32 -24.03
CA SER A 16 5.86 -29.21 -24.37
C SER A 16 5.17 -27.87 -24.09
N SER A 17 4.54 -27.76 -22.94
CA SER A 17 4.04 -26.50 -22.42
C SER A 17 5.26 -25.59 -22.24
N CYS A 18 5.26 -24.50 -22.95
CA CYS A 18 6.29 -23.49 -22.99
C CYS A 18 6.58 -22.97 -21.57
N GLU A 19 7.49 -23.62 -20.85
CA GLU A 19 8.03 -23.08 -19.61
C GLU A 19 8.83 -21.83 -19.94
N ARG A 20 8.16 -20.69 -19.81
CA ARG A 20 8.84 -19.39 -19.93
C ARG A 20 9.81 -19.27 -18.77
N SER A 21 11.04 -18.91 -19.07
CA SER A 21 12.02 -18.67 -18.02
C SER A 21 11.56 -17.50 -17.12
N PRO A 22 11.87 -17.50 -15.83
CA PRO A 22 11.57 -16.37 -14.92
C PRO A 22 12.08 -15.03 -15.46
N LYS A 23 13.20 -15.04 -16.18
CA LYS A 23 13.78 -13.86 -16.82
C LYS A 23 12.90 -13.31 -17.95
N GLU A 24 12.37 -14.17 -18.82
CA GLU A 24 11.46 -13.74 -19.88
C GLU A 24 10.14 -13.22 -19.35
N MET A 25 9.63 -13.79 -18.27
CA MET A 25 8.45 -13.28 -17.59
C MET A 25 8.71 -11.90 -16.98
N PHE A 26 9.85 -11.72 -16.31
CA PHE A 26 10.25 -10.43 -15.76
C PHE A 26 10.41 -9.38 -16.86
N ASP A 27 11.14 -9.69 -17.95
CA ASP A 27 11.40 -8.75 -19.05
C ASP A 27 10.11 -8.28 -19.74
N ARG A 28 9.09 -9.12 -19.78
CA ARG A 28 7.76 -8.76 -20.32
C ARG A 28 6.92 -7.89 -19.38
N GLN A 29 7.09 -8.08 -18.07
CA GLN A 29 6.21 -7.45 -17.06
C GLN A 29 6.84 -6.24 -16.38
N LYS A 30 8.18 -6.06 -16.47
CA LYS A 30 8.88 -4.96 -15.81
C LYS A 30 8.37 -3.56 -16.18
N SER A 31 7.85 -3.38 -17.41
CA SER A 31 7.24 -2.11 -17.84
C SER A 31 5.89 -1.82 -17.19
N GLY A 32 5.26 -2.84 -16.62
CA GLY A 32 4.01 -2.69 -15.87
C GLY A 32 4.20 -2.41 -14.37
N VAL A 33 5.45 -2.43 -13.89
CA VAL A 33 5.77 -2.15 -12.47
C VAL A 33 5.99 -0.67 -12.26
N VAL A 34 5.36 -0.11 -11.23
CA VAL A 34 5.43 1.31 -10.90
C VAL A 34 5.83 1.51 -9.44
N LEU A 35 6.58 2.57 -9.17
CA LEU A 35 6.83 3.06 -7.83
C LEU A 35 5.67 3.97 -7.42
N ILE A 36 5.07 3.67 -6.27
CA ILE A 36 4.02 4.49 -5.66
C ILE A 36 4.65 5.27 -4.51
N LEU A 37 4.48 6.58 -4.54
CA LEU A 37 4.85 7.48 -3.45
C LEU A 37 3.57 8.06 -2.88
N ASN A 38 3.21 7.65 -1.67
CA ASN A 38 2.04 8.14 -0.97
C ASN A 38 2.47 9.13 0.12
N LYS A 39 1.93 10.37 0.06
CA LYS A 39 2.13 11.39 1.09
C LYS A 39 0.83 11.56 1.87
N TYR A 40 0.87 11.37 3.17
CA TYR A 40 -0.30 11.34 4.01
C TYR A 40 -0.11 12.04 5.35
N TYR A 41 -1.21 12.35 5.98
CA TYR A 41 -1.37 12.75 7.38
C TYR A 41 -2.71 12.23 7.86
N TYR A 42 -2.91 12.24 9.14
CA TYR A 42 -4.16 11.84 9.77
C TYR A 42 -4.97 13.05 10.20
N LYS A 43 -6.29 12.88 10.20
CA LYS A 43 -7.25 13.87 10.64
C LYS A 43 -8.11 13.29 11.74
N MET A 44 -8.22 14.01 12.86
CA MET A 44 -9.06 13.65 13.99
C MET A 44 -10.07 14.76 14.23
N ASN A 45 -11.35 14.41 14.18
CA ASN A 45 -12.43 15.34 14.52
C ASN A 45 -12.85 15.07 15.98
N VAL A 46 -12.83 16.10 16.80
CA VAL A 46 -13.31 15.99 18.18
C VAL A 46 -14.76 16.45 18.31
N PRO A 47 -15.49 15.98 19.32
CA PRO A 47 -16.92 16.29 19.48
C PRO A 47 -17.25 17.78 19.53
N ASP A 48 -16.34 18.61 20.03
CA ASP A 48 -16.50 20.06 20.16
C ASP A 48 -16.32 20.83 18.85
N GLY A 49 -16.15 20.11 17.71
CA GLY A 49 -16.08 20.68 16.37
C GLY A 49 -14.69 21.09 15.95
N GLU A 50 -13.68 20.97 16.79
CA GLU A 50 -12.29 21.22 16.43
C GLU A 50 -11.69 20.05 15.64
N THR A 51 -10.81 20.35 14.71
CA THR A 51 -10.12 19.36 13.89
C THR A 51 -8.63 19.42 14.18
N PHE A 52 -8.06 18.27 14.52
CA PHE A 52 -6.64 18.10 14.71
C PHE A 52 -6.04 17.30 13.55
N TYR A 53 -4.83 17.66 13.19
CA TYR A 53 -4.01 16.97 12.19
C TYR A 53 -2.73 16.49 12.84
N PHE A 54 -2.24 15.31 12.45
CA PHE A 54 -1.00 14.72 12.97
C PHE A 54 -0.43 13.74 11.95
N THR A 55 0.83 13.33 12.13
CA THR A 55 1.52 12.46 11.15
C THR A 55 1.69 11.03 11.64
N GLY A 56 1.66 10.80 12.93
CA GLY A 56 1.87 9.47 13.52
C GLY A 56 1.70 9.49 15.01
N ILE A 57 2.18 8.44 15.64
CA ILE A 57 2.30 8.29 17.07
C ILE A 57 3.74 7.92 17.35
N ASP A 58 4.41 8.66 18.25
CA ASP A 58 5.77 8.36 18.67
C ASP A 58 5.86 7.20 19.66
N ASP A 59 7.10 6.80 19.96
CA ASP A 59 7.38 5.67 20.87
C ASP A 59 6.87 5.91 22.30
N ASP A 60 6.68 7.17 22.71
CA ASP A 60 6.12 7.54 24.01
C ASP A 60 4.57 7.60 23.99
N GLY A 61 3.96 7.37 22.85
CA GLY A 61 2.50 7.41 22.66
C GLY A 61 1.95 8.81 22.38
N SER A 62 2.78 9.82 22.13
CA SER A 62 2.34 11.17 21.77
C SER A 62 1.98 11.25 20.27
N LEU A 63 1.07 12.19 19.91
CA LEU A 63 0.74 12.45 18.52
C LEU A 63 1.82 13.31 17.87
N GLU A 64 2.48 12.78 16.84
CA GLU A 64 3.53 13.47 16.09
C GLU A 64 2.97 14.65 15.29
N ASN A 65 3.67 15.79 15.33
CA ASN A 65 3.33 16.99 14.55
C ASN A 65 1.87 17.43 14.72
N LEU A 66 1.33 17.31 15.94
CA LEU A 66 -0.04 17.70 16.24
C LEU A 66 -0.26 19.17 16.00
N THR A 67 -1.24 19.52 15.17
CA THR A 67 -1.59 20.92 14.84
C THR A 67 -3.08 21.02 14.48
N THR A 68 -3.63 22.23 14.57
CA THR A 68 -4.96 22.57 14.02
C THR A 68 -4.86 23.24 12.64
N ASP A 69 -3.65 23.61 12.20
CA ASP A 69 -3.43 24.24 10.89
C ASP A 69 -3.16 23.17 9.80
N GLU A 70 -4.14 23.03 8.89
CA GLU A 70 -4.01 22.11 7.77
C GLU A 70 -2.85 22.43 6.82
N ARG A 71 -2.42 23.70 6.71
CA ARG A 71 -1.27 24.07 5.87
C ARG A 71 0.04 23.60 6.48
N GLU A 72 0.15 23.70 7.79
CA GLU A 72 1.32 23.25 8.53
C GLU A 72 1.51 21.73 8.35
N ILE A 73 0.47 20.94 8.59
CA ILE A 73 0.55 19.48 8.43
C ILE A 73 0.84 19.07 7.00
N ARG A 74 0.32 19.79 6.00
CA ARG A 74 0.61 19.53 4.59
C ARG A 74 2.09 19.66 4.24
N ASN A 75 2.83 20.47 4.95
CA ASN A 75 4.28 20.63 4.76
C ASN A 75 5.08 19.53 5.47
N ASN A 76 4.50 18.93 6.52
CA ASN A 76 5.13 17.90 7.36
C ASN A 76 4.61 16.48 7.08
N ARG A 77 3.97 16.25 5.93
CA ARG A 77 3.39 14.95 5.58
C ARG A 77 4.39 13.82 5.66
N GLN A 78 3.96 12.71 6.19
CA GLN A 78 4.70 11.44 6.09
C GLN A 78 4.70 10.95 4.65
N MET A 79 5.75 10.20 4.29
CA MET A 79 5.88 9.60 2.97
C MET A 79 6.09 8.10 3.11
N LEU A 80 5.27 7.36 2.40
CA LEU A 80 5.38 5.91 2.26
C LEU A 80 5.62 5.58 0.80
N SER A 81 6.57 4.70 0.53
CA SER A 81 6.83 4.18 -0.80
C SER A 81 6.44 2.70 -0.89
N GLY A 82 6.00 2.30 -2.05
CA GLY A 82 5.68 0.91 -2.33
C GLY A 82 5.67 0.64 -3.83
N THR A 83 5.47 -0.62 -4.17
CA THR A 83 5.40 -1.06 -5.56
C THR A 83 3.98 -1.39 -5.94
N GLY A 84 3.59 -1.05 -7.15
CA GLY A 84 2.35 -1.46 -7.78
C GLY A 84 2.61 -1.96 -9.19
N PHE A 85 1.59 -2.51 -9.82
CA PHE A 85 1.65 -2.92 -11.22
C PHE A 85 0.30 -2.70 -11.91
N PHE A 86 0.37 -2.35 -13.19
CA PHE A 86 -0.83 -2.19 -14.01
C PHE A 86 -1.49 -3.56 -14.27
N ILE A 87 -2.81 -3.62 -14.08
CA ILE A 87 -3.61 -4.82 -14.32
C ILE A 87 -4.44 -4.74 -15.59
N ASP A 88 -4.60 -3.55 -16.14
CA ASP A 88 -5.32 -3.30 -17.39
C ASP A 88 -4.69 -2.15 -18.20
N LYS A 89 -5.25 -1.88 -19.37
CA LYS A 89 -4.84 -0.79 -20.27
C LYS A 89 -5.42 0.57 -19.89
N GLU A 90 -6.40 0.58 -19.02
CA GLU A 90 -7.09 1.75 -18.51
C GLU A 90 -6.29 2.46 -17.43
N GLY A 91 -5.19 1.85 -16.96
CA GLY A 91 -4.31 2.41 -15.97
C GLY A 91 -4.64 2.02 -14.53
N THR A 92 -5.43 0.97 -14.34
CA THR A 92 -5.69 0.42 -13.00
C THR A 92 -4.43 -0.20 -12.42
N ILE A 93 -4.09 0.16 -11.20
CA ILE A 93 -2.90 -0.33 -10.50
C ILE A 93 -3.31 -1.21 -9.33
N MET A 94 -2.69 -2.37 -9.23
CA MET A 94 -2.75 -3.22 -8.03
C MET A 94 -1.55 -2.94 -7.15
N THR A 95 -1.78 -2.74 -5.86
CA THR A 95 -0.73 -2.54 -4.85
C THR A 95 -1.16 -3.10 -3.50
N ASN A 96 -0.24 -3.16 -2.55
CA ASN A 96 -0.56 -3.54 -1.18
C ASN A 96 -1.43 -2.48 -0.49
N ARG A 97 -2.39 -2.94 0.31
CA ARG A 97 -3.33 -2.07 1.02
C ARG A 97 -2.62 -0.97 1.81
N HIS A 98 -1.56 -1.30 2.55
CA HIS A 98 -0.85 -0.34 3.39
C HIS A 98 -0.16 0.77 2.57
N VAL A 99 0.16 0.52 1.29
CA VAL A 99 0.73 1.54 0.38
C VAL A 99 -0.33 2.53 -0.07
N ALA A 100 -1.53 2.03 -0.41
CA ALA A 100 -2.64 2.87 -0.85
C ALA A 100 -3.33 3.58 0.31
N GLN A 101 -3.45 2.91 1.45
CA GLN A 101 -4.14 3.39 2.65
C GLN A 101 -3.30 3.07 3.89
N PRO A 102 -2.43 3.99 4.32
CA PRO A 102 -1.68 3.84 5.55
C PRO A 102 -2.63 3.61 6.74
N VAL A 103 -2.29 2.63 7.57
CA VAL A 103 -3.12 2.23 8.71
C VAL A 103 -2.45 2.73 9.98
N ILE A 104 -3.24 3.30 10.87
CA ILE A 104 -2.83 3.68 12.23
C ILE A 104 -3.68 2.92 13.23
N ASP A 105 -3.12 2.59 14.38
CA ASP A 105 -3.84 2.00 15.49
C ASP A 105 -4.79 3.05 16.10
N LYS A 106 -6.09 2.83 15.92
CA LYS A 106 -7.13 3.75 16.39
C LYS A 106 -7.25 3.79 17.93
N GLU A 107 -6.95 2.69 18.59
CA GLU A 107 -6.98 2.65 20.05
C GLU A 107 -5.80 3.42 20.63
N ALA A 108 -4.61 3.29 20.04
CA ALA A 108 -3.45 4.09 20.42
C ALA A 108 -3.69 5.59 20.19
N VAL A 109 -4.31 5.98 19.06
CA VAL A 109 -4.70 7.39 18.80
C VAL A 109 -5.68 7.90 19.88
N LYS A 110 -6.66 7.08 20.26
CA LYS A 110 -7.64 7.45 21.29
C LYS A 110 -7.00 7.60 22.65
N GLU A 111 -6.07 6.73 22.99
CA GLU A 111 -5.31 6.83 24.24
C GLU A 111 -4.47 8.10 24.28
N SER A 112 -3.71 8.37 23.20
CA SER A 112 -2.91 9.60 23.06
C SER A 112 -3.77 10.86 23.19
N TYR A 113 -4.94 10.85 22.55
CA TYR A 113 -5.89 11.97 22.68
C TYR A 113 -6.39 12.15 24.12
N ASN A 114 -6.77 11.07 24.81
CA ASN A 114 -7.22 11.14 26.18
C ASN A 114 -6.12 11.68 27.14
N ASN A 115 -4.87 11.27 26.91
CA ASN A 115 -3.71 11.76 27.65
C ASN A 115 -3.48 13.25 27.41
N LEU A 116 -3.60 13.70 26.15
CA LEU A 116 -3.53 15.10 25.78
C LEU A 116 -4.59 15.93 26.51
N VAL A 117 -5.84 15.51 26.45
CA VAL A 117 -6.96 16.20 27.12
C VAL A 117 -6.77 16.23 28.64
N ALA A 118 -6.26 15.16 29.24
CA ALA A 118 -5.96 15.11 30.67
C ALA A 118 -4.83 16.07 31.08
N SER A 119 -3.86 16.32 30.20
CA SER A 119 -2.74 17.23 30.46
C SER A 119 -3.11 18.72 30.38
N ILE A 120 -4.22 19.06 29.72
CA ILE A 120 -4.70 20.45 29.53
C ILE A 120 -5.63 20.87 30.67
N ARG A 121 -6.11 19.95 31.50
CA ARG A 121 -6.95 20.23 32.67
C ARG A 121 -6.14 20.46 33.93
#